data_8eb3992a76cfd1c5819fe5896197fd2a
#
_entry.id   8eb3992a76cfd1c5819fe5896197fd2a
#
_cell.length_a   1.000
_cell.length_b   1.000
_cell.length_c   1.000
_cell.angle_alpha   90.00
_cell.angle_beta   90.00
_cell.angle_gamma   90.00
#
_symmetry.space_group_name_H-M   'P 1'
#
loop_
_entity.id
_entity.type
_entity.pdbx_description
1 polymer ?
#
loop_
_entity_poly.entity_id
_entity_poly.type
_entity_poly.pdbx_seq_one_letter_code
_entity_poly.pdbx_strand_id
1 'polypeptide(L)'
;MDKNARVYVAGHRGMVGSAITRKLIDDGYSDVLTRTHAELPLDDAKSVEAFFASQRPEYVVLAAAKVGGIQANATRGAEFIRDNLAIQTNVIDAAYRHGARKLLFLGSSCIYPKHAEQPIVEEALLTGPLEETNLPYAVAKIAGKTMCDAYSKQYGFNAFTVMPCNVYGVGDNFHPEHSHVIAGMMRRFHEAKVSGADHVTVWGTGSPLRELIDADDLADACVFLLRSYDGGDMVNTGSGQEISIRDLALLMKSVVEFDGDVHFDASRPDGTPRKLMDNSKLSALGWRPSLTIEAGLAKMYSWFIESGAASAELDQARVAELVSAQGTQQP
;
A
#
# COMPACT_ATOMS: atom_id res chain seq x y z
N MET A 1 13.11 -5.16 -18.55
CA MET A 1 12.85 -6.44 -17.83
C MET A 1 12.30 -7.44 -18.84
N ASP A 2 12.93 -8.62 -18.98
CA ASP A 2 12.46 -9.70 -19.86
C ASP A 2 11.16 -10.31 -19.32
N LYS A 3 10.25 -10.75 -20.22
CA LYS A 3 8.97 -11.34 -19.81
C LYS A 3 9.13 -12.72 -19.15
N ASN A 4 10.24 -13.40 -19.39
CA ASN A 4 10.61 -14.68 -18.76
C ASN A 4 11.48 -14.50 -17.52
N ALA A 5 11.83 -13.27 -17.14
CA ALA A 5 12.62 -13.01 -15.94
C ALA A 5 11.85 -13.45 -14.69
N ARG A 6 12.55 -14.09 -13.78
CA ARG A 6 11.99 -14.52 -12.50
C ARG A 6 11.76 -13.35 -11.56
N VAL A 7 10.49 -13.05 -11.26
CA VAL A 7 10.08 -11.96 -10.38
C VAL A 7 9.48 -12.52 -9.10
N TYR A 8 10.03 -12.20 -7.96
CA TYR A 8 9.45 -12.57 -6.65
C TYR A 8 8.66 -11.40 -6.07
N VAL A 9 7.37 -11.63 -5.77
CA VAL A 9 6.50 -10.67 -5.09
C VAL A 9 6.27 -11.12 -3.64
N ALA A 10 7.03 -10.53 -2.72
CA ALA A 10 6.84 -10.72 -1.29
C ALA A 10 5.60 -9.92 -0.83
N GLY A 11 4.63 -10.60 -0.20
CA GLY A 11 3.39 -9.97 0.25
C GLY A 11 2.25 -9.98 -0.79
N HIS A 12 2.26 -10.91 -1.73
CA HIS A 12 1.27 -11.05 -2.81
C HIS A 12 -0.20 -11.19 -2.37
N ARG A 13 -0.46 -11.49 -1.09
CA ARG A 13 -1.82 -11.57 -0.52
C ARG A 13 -2.34 -10.24 0.04
N GLY A 14 -1.48 -9.23 0.20
CA GLY A 14 -1.90 -7.88 0.59
C GLY A 14 -2.46 -7.10 -0.61
N MET A 15 -3.21 -6.02 -0.35
CA MET A 15 -3.82 -5.17 -1.37
C MET A 15 -2.83 -4.78 -2.49
N VAL A 16 -1.71 -4.17 -2.16
CA VAL A 16 -0.74 -3.71 -3.16
C VAL A 16 0.03 -4.88 -3.79
N GLY A 17 0.44 -5.88 -2.99
CA GLY A 17 1.18 -7.04 -3.50
C GLY A 17 0.35 -7.88 -4.48
N SER A 18 -0.95 -8.04 -4.23
CA SER A 18 -1.86 -8.74 -5.16
C SER A 18 -2.08 -7.95 -6.45
N ALA A 19 -2.23 -6.62 -6.35
CA ALA A 19 -2.34 -5.76 -7.53
C ALA A 19 -1.08 -5.83 -8.41
N ILE A 20 0.13 -5.78 -7.80
CA ILE A 20 1.40 -5.93 -8.54
C ILE A 20 1.50 -7.32 -9.19
N THR A 21 1.07 -8.37 -8.49
CA THR A 21 1.08 -9.73 -9.03
C THR A 21 0.17 -9.85 -10.25
N ARG A 22 -1.07 -9.33 -10.16
CA ARG A 22 -2.01 -9.29 -11.30
C ARG A 22 -1.40 -8.51 -12.47
N LYS A 23 -0.90 -7.30 -12.21
CA LYS A 23 -0.29 -6.46 -13.25
C LYS A 23 0.88 -7.15 -13.97
N LEU A 24 1.74 -7.85 -13.24
CA LEU A 24 2.83 -8.62 -13.84
C LEU A 24 2.29 -9.73 -14.76
N ILE A 25 1.29 -10.47 -14.32
CA ILE A 25 0.66 -11.56 -15.10
C ILE A 25 -0.03 -10.98 -16.34
N ASP A 26 -0.82 -9.92 -16.20
CA ASP A 26 -1.54 -9.24 -17.29
C ASP A 26 -0.57 -8.65 -18.32
N ASP A 27 0.58 -8.15 -17.87
CA ASP A 27 1.65 -7.69 -18.75
C ASP A 27 2.43 -8.85 -19.42
N GLY A 28 2.09 -10.11 -19.16
CA GLY A 28 2.66 -11.31 -19.78
C GLY A 28 3.99 -11.77 -19.19
N TYR A 29 4.28 -11.48 -17.91
CA TYR A 29 5.43 -12.09 -17.21
C TYR A 29 5.07 -13.53 -16.84
N SER A 30 5.91 -14.49 -17.26
CA SER A 30 5.61 -15.92 -17.14
C SER A 30 6.16 -16.60 -15.89
N ASP A 31 7.15 -16.01 -15.21
CA ASP A 31 7.81 -16.58 -14.02
C ASP A 31 7.66 -15.64 -12.80
N VAL A 32 6.41 -15.51 -12.32
CA VAL A 32 6.07 -14.70 -11.13
C VAL A 32 5.98 -15.61 -9.92
N LEU A 33 6.97 -15.52 -9.02
CA LEU A 33 7.02 -16.28 -7.78
C LEU A 33 6.26 -15.58 -6.66
N THR A 34 5.45 -16.33 -5.94
CA THR A 34 4.77 -15.90 -4.72
C THR A 34 4.91 -16.96 -3.63
N ARG A 35 4.89 -16.55 -2.36
CA ARG A 35 4.84 -17.46 -1.20
C ARG A 35 3.97 -16.85 -0.12
N THR A 36 3.13 -17.68 0.46
CA THR A 36 2.35 -17.30 1.65
C THR A 36 3.25 -17.21 2.87
N HIS A 37 2.79 -16.56 3.94
CA HIS A 37 3.54 -16.51 5.20
C HIS A 37 3.81 -17.90 5.78
N ALA A 38 2.88 -18.84 5.61
CA ALA A 38 3.06 -20.22 6.08
C ALA A 38 4.14 -20.99 5.28
N GLU A 39 4.30 -20.69 3.99
CA GLU A 39 5.32 -21.32 3.13
C GLU A 39 6.69 -20.64 3.28
N LEU A 40 6.71 -19.34 3.54
CA LEU A 40 7.93 -18.54 3.68
C LEU A 40 7.71 -17.41 4.71
N PRO A 41 7.95 -17.68 6.00
CA PRO A 41 7.97 -16.63 7.02
C PRO A 41 9.17 -15.70 6.76
N LEU A 42 8.91 -14.45 6.36
CA LEU A 42 9.96 -13.50 5.98
C LEU A 42 10.74 -12.94 7.17
N ASP A 43 10.25 -13.11 8.37
CA ASP A 43 10.91 -12.80 9.62
C ASP A 43 11.89 -13.91 10.08
N ASP A 44 11.86 -15.10 9.46
CA ASP A 44 12.85 -16.15 9.65
C ASP A 44 13.98 -16.08 8.61
N ALA A 45 15.14 -15.61 9.05
CA ALA A 45 16.31 -15.42 8.18
C ALA A 45 16.76 -16.73 7.49
N LYS A 46 16.61 -17.89 8.12
CA LYS A 46 17.02 -19.18 7.54
C LYS A 46 16.10 -19.59 6.38
N SER A 47 14.80 -19.42 6.55
CA SER A 47 13.82 -19.72 5.52
C SER A 47 14.01 -18.80 4.31
N VAL A 48 14.24 -17.49 4.54
CA VAL A 48 14.49 -16.52 3.49
C VAL A 48 15.79 -16.87 2.74
N GLU A 49 16.88 -17.17 3.46
CA GLU A 49 18.15 -17.59 2.87
C GLU A 49 17.98 -18.82 1.96
N ALA A 50 17.34 -19.86 2.45
CA ALA A 50 17.10 -21.10 1.70
C ALA A 50 16.27 -20.84 0.42
N PHE A 51 15.24 -19.99 0.53
CA PHE A 51 14.41 -19.60 -0.60
C PHE A 51 15.21 -18.88 -1.69
N PHE A 52 15.95 -17.83 -1.32
CA PHE A 52 16.74 -17.07 -2.30
C PHE A 52 17.87 -17.89 -2.90
N ALA A 53 18.52 -18.76 -2.13
CA ALA A 53 19.55 -19.68 -2.62
C ALA A 53 19.00 -20.63 -3.69
N SER A 54 17.78 -21.16 -3.50
CA SER A 54 17.16 -22.13 -4.40
C SER A 54 16.44 -21.48 -5.60
N GLN A 55 15.71 -20.39 -5.37
CA GLN A 55 14.86 -19.77 -6.40
C GLN A 55 15.59 -18.71 -7.22
N ARG A 56 16.56 -18.00 -6.66
CA ARG A 56 17.37 -16.96 -7.32
C ARG A 56 16.54 -15.98 -8.15
N PRO A 57 15.57 -15.27 -7.56
CA PRO A 57 14.77 -14.29 -8.31
C PRO A 57 15.66 -13.18 -8.86
N GLU A 58 15.44 -12.81 -10.13
CA GLU A 58 16.17 -11.72 -10.79
C GLU A 58 15.62 -10.34 -10.35
N TYR A 59 14.34 -10.27 -10.10
CA TYR A 59 13.65 -9.06 -9.64
C TYR A 59 12.85 -9.36 -8.37
N VAL A 60 12.89 -8.44 -7.42
CA VAL A 60 12.22 -8.59 -6.13
C VAL A 60 11.33 -7.39 -5.87
N VAL A 61 10.07 -7.65 -5.56
CA VAL A 61 9.13 -6.64 -5.03
C VAL A 61 8.88 -6.96 -3.58
N LEU A 62 9.35 -6.10 -2.68
CA LEU A 62 9.12 -6.24 -1.25
C LEU A 62 7.91 -5.36 -0.83
N ALA A 63 6.71 -5.90 -1.03
CA ALA A 63 5.45 -5.33 -0.58
C ALA A 63 4.98 -5.89 0.79
N ALA A 64 5.63 -6.95 1.27
CA ALA A 64 5.33 -7.53 2.57
C ALA A 64 5.68 -6.58 3.71
N ALA A 65 4.73 -6.33 4.59
CA ALA A 65 4.92 -5.56 5.81
C ALA A 65 3.80 -5.89 6.79
N LYS A 66 4.08 -5.73 8.09
CA LYS A 66 3.04 -5.67 9.11
C LYS A 66 2.47 -4.25 9.10
N VAL A 67 1.21 -4.12 8.68
CA VAL A 67 0.51 -2.84 8.55
C VAL A 67 -0.78 -2.84 9.37
N GLY A 68 -1.32 -1.66 9.68
CA GLY A 68 -2.60 -1.54 10.38
C GLY A 68 -3.03 -0.08 10.49
N GLY A 69 -4.28 0.13 10.89
CA GLY A 69 -4.84 1.44 11.15
C GLY A 69 -4.17 2.16 12.34
N ILE A 70 -4.60 3.40 12.63
CA ILE A 70 -4.02 4.26 13.68
C ILE A 70 -4.02 3.56 15.05
N GLN A 71 -5.12 2.91 15.42
CA GLN A 71 -5.26 2.23 16.71
C GLN A 71 -4.25 1.07 16.85
N ALA A 72 -4.12 0.22 15.83
CA ALA A 72 -3.17 -0.89 15.84
C ALA A 72 -1.72 -0.37 15.94
N ASN A 73 -1.37 0.68 15.19
CA ASN A 73 -0.05 1.30 15.28
C ASN A 73 0.23 1.86 16.68
N ALA A 74 -0.73 2.55 17.29
CA ALA A 74 -0.57 3.14 18.62
C ALA A 74 -0.44 2.10 19.75
N THR A 75 -1.07 0.92 19.62
CA THR A 75 -1.12 -0.10 20.69
C THR A 75 -0.12 -1.24 20.52
N ARG A 76 0.39 -1.50 19.30
CA ARG A 76 1.26 -2.64 18.96
C ARG A 76 2.59 -2.20 18.35
N GLY A 77 3.10 -1.03 18.73
CA GLY A 77 4.32 -0.43 18.13
C GLY A 77 5.56 -1.35 18.19
N ALA A 78 5.76 -2.10 19.28
CA ALA A 78 6.89 -3.01 19.42
C ALA A 78 6.87 -4.15 18.37
N GLU A 79 5.68 -4.70 18.07
CA GLU A 79 5.53 -5.71 17.03
C GLU A 79 5.72 -5.10 15.63
N PHE A 80 5.17 -3.90 15.38
CA PHE A 80 5.30 -3.24 14.09
C PHE A 80 6.76 -2.95 13.74
N ILE A 81 7.56 -2.40 14.67
CA ILE A 81 8.96 -2.13 14.39
C ILE A 81 9.77 -3.42 14.24
N ARG A 82 9.62 -4.38 15.16
CA ARG A 82 10.38 -5.65 15.16
C ARG A 82 10.13 -6.43 13.87
N ASP A 83 8.86 -6.68 13.56
CA ASP A 83 8.50 -7.58 12.45
C ASP A 83 8.87 -6.96 11.10
N ASN A 84 8.64 -5.64 10.92
CA ASN A 84 9.03 -4.97 9.69
C ASN A 84 10.55 -4.88 9.52
N LEU A 85 11.32 -4.64 10.58
CA LEU A 85 12.78 -4.67 10.52
C LEU A 85 13.30 -6.06 10.15
N ALA A 86 12.75 -7.12 10.74
CA ALA A 86 13.15 -8.49 10.42
C ALA A 86 12.87 -8.82 8.94
N ILE A 87 11.64 -8.60 8.48
CA ILE A 87 11.22 -8.86 7.10
C ILE A 87 12.14 -8.16 6.09
N GLN A 88 12.30 -6.84 6.23
CA GLN A 88 13.05 -6.06 5.24
C GLN A 88 14.53 -6.36 5.28
N THR A 89 15.13 -6.57 6.45
CA THR A 89 16.54 -6.91 6.57
C THR A 89 16.85 -8.25 5.90
N ASN A 90 16.03 -9.27 6.20
CA ASN A 90 16.22 -10.60 5.61
C ASN A 90 16.08 -10.59 4.09
N VAL A 91 15.04 -9.93 3.57
CA VAL A 91 14.75 -9.96 2.11
C VAL A 91 15.74 -9.12 1.32
N ILE A 92 16.08 -7.90 1.78
CA ILE A 92 17.00 -7.02 1.04
C ILE A 92 18.40 -7.63 0.99
N ASP A 93 18.90 -8.14 2.13
CA ASP A 93 20.22 -8.77 2.19
C ASP A 93 20.29 -10.05 1.35
N ALA A 94 19.31 -10.94 1.45
CA ALA A 94 19.25 -12.16 0.66
C ALA A 94 19.14 -11.87 -0.84
N ALA A 95 18.33 -10.89 -1.25
CA ALA A 95 18.21 -10.48 -2.65
C ALA A 95 19.57 -10.07 -3.22
N TYR A 96 20.32 -9.25 -2.50
CA TYR A 96 21.68 -8.84 -2.89
C TYR A 96 22.62 -10.04 -2.97
N ARG A 97 22.74 -10.84 -1.88
CA ARG A 97 23.69 -11.95 -1.82
C ARG A 97 23.44 -13.05 -2.86
N HIS A 98 22.19 -13.25 -3.25
CA HIS A 98 21.83 -14.24 -4.26
C HIS A 98 21.71 -13.68 -5.69
N GLY A 99 22.18 -12.44 -5.91
CA GLY A 99 22.38 -11.88 -7.23
C GLY A 99 21.11 -11.37 -7.92
N ALA A 100 20.09 -10.93 -7.16
CA ALA A 100 18.97 -10.21 -7.75
C ALA A 100 19.50 -8.96 -8.49
N ARG A 101 18.95 -8.70 -9.67
CA ARG A 101 19.33 -7.55 -10.50
C ARG A 101 18.72 -6.25 -9.98
N LYS A 102 17.49 -6.33 -9.46
CA LYS A 102 16.76 -5.15 -8.99
C LYS A 102 15.82 -5.51 -7.87
N LEU A 103 15.72 -4.61 -6.88
CA LEU A 103 14.77 -4.71 -5.78
C LEU A 103 13.97 -3.42 -5.65
N LEU A 104 12.64 -3.55 -5.64
CA LEU A 104 11.70 -2.50 -5.27
C LEU A 104 11.25 -2.73 -3.83
N PHE A 105 11.55 -1.78 -2.95
CA PHE A 105 11.03 -1.74 -1.59
C PHE A 105 9.80 -0.81 -1.53
N LEU A 106 8.68 -1.35 -1.05
CA LEU A 106 7.48 -0.54 -0.86
C LEU A 106 7.55 0.20 0.49
N GLY A 107 7.78 1.51 0.40
CA GLY A 107 7.79 2.42 1.54
C GLY A 107 6.39 2.80 2.00
N SER A 108 6.27 3.97 2.63
CA SER A 108 5.02 4.57 3.05
C SER A 108 5.22 6.06 3.31
N SER A 109 4.31 6.90 2.88
CA SER A 109 4.36 8.35 3.13
C SER A 109 4.32 8.76 4.61
N CYS A 110 4.11 7.82 5.55
CA CYS A 110 4.19 8.08 6.99
C CYS A 110 5.62 8.41 7.48
N ILE A 111 6.64 8.16 6.65
CA ILE A 111 8.04 8.49 6.96
C ILE A 111 8.34 9.99 6.89
N TYR A 112 7.48 10.78 6.28
CA TYR A 112 7.68 12.22 6.19
C TYR A 112 7.29 12.93 7.48
N PRO A 113 7.92 14.08 7.77
CA PRO A 113 7.56 14.90 8.93
C PRO A 113 6.06 15.22 8.93
N LYS A 114 5.48 15.24 10.13
CA LYS A 114 4.05 15.56 10.33
C LYS A 114 3.67 16.92 9.72
N HIS A 115 4.58 17.88 9.76
CA HIS A 115 4.38 19.25 9.28
C HIS A 115 5.31 19.58 8.10
N ALA A 116 5.59 18.58 7.23
CA ALA A 116 6.34 18.82 6.00
C ALA A 116 5.64 19.84 5.11
N GLU A 117 6.43 20.65 4.40
CA GLU A 117 5.92 21.54 3.37
C GLU A 117 5.20 20.74 2.28
N GLN A 118 4.15 21.30 1.70
CA GLN A 118 3.27 20.64 0.74
C GLN A 118 3.34 21.33 -0.64
N PRO A 119 3.48 20.56 -1.74
CA PRO A 119 3.59 19.10 -1.81
C PRO A 119 4.90 18.59 -1.25
N ILE A 120 4.86 17.36 -0.65
CA ILE A 120 6.01 16.76 0.05
C ILE A 120 7.00 16.19 -0.99
N VAL A 121 8.19 16.75 -1.05
CA VAL A 121 9.30 16.27 -1.87
C VAL A 121 10.07 15.14 -1.17
N GLU A 122 10.81 14.32 -1.92
CA GLU A 122 11.59 13.20 -1.37
C GLU A 122 12.65 13.66 -0.35
N GLU A 123 13.21 14.84 -0.53
CA GLU A 123 14.21 15.47 0.34
C GLU A 123 13.66 15.88 1.71
N ALA A 124 12.35 15.92 1.89
CA ALA A 124 11.72 16.23 3.17
C ALA A 124 11.92 15.12 4.22
N LEU A 125 12.42 13.94 3.82
CA LEU A 125 12.71 12.86 4.74
C LEU A 125 13.73 13.29 5.82
N LEU A 126 13.39 13.02 7.10
CA LEU A 126 14.21 13.34 8.29
C LEU A 126 14.45 14.84 8.55
N THR A 127 13.65 15.73 7.97
CA THR A 127 13.78 17.19 8.21
C THR A 127 12.95 17.69 9.39
N GLY A 128 12.16 16.84 10.05
CA GLY A 128 11.32 17.19 11.18
C GLY A 128 10.73 15.98 11.91
N PRO A 129 9.95 16.21 12.98
CA PRO A 129 9.34 15.13 13.76
C PRO A 129 8.26 14.38 12.98
N LEU A 130 8.23 13.07 13.20
CA LEU A 130 7.22 12.17 12.63
C LEU A 130 5.91 12.24 13.41
N GLU A 131 4.84 11.65 12.86
CA GLU A 131 3.58 11.44 13.57
C GLU A 131 3.75 10.37 14.65
N GLU A 132 3.50 10.73 15.92
CA GLU A 132 3.78 9.89 17.09
C GLU A 132 3.02 8.56 17.07
N THR A 133 1.77 8.57 16.61
CA THR A 133 0.90 7.38 16.64
C THR A 133 1.39 6.23 15.77
N ASN A 134 2.18 6.52 14.73
CA ASN A 134 2.75 5.50 13.83
C ASN A 134 4.29 5.51 13.80
N LEU A 135 4.93 6.18 14.74
CA LEU A 135 6.39 6.34 14.80
C LEU A 135 7.16 5.01 14.66
N PRO A 136 6.82 3.91 15.37
CA PRO A 136 7.55 2.65 15.24
C PRO A 136 7.52 2.07 13.82
N TYR A 137 6.36 2.15 13.15
CA TYR A 137 6.22 1.71 11.77
C TYR A 137 6.99 2.63 10.80
N ALA A 138 6.88 3.93 10.97
CA ALA A 138 7.59 4.90 10.15
C ALA A 138 9.11 4.73 10.24
N VAL A 139 9.65 4.54 11.46
CA VAL A 139 11.08 4.28 11.69
C VAL A 139 11.52 2.97 10.99
N ALA A 140 10.72 1.90 11.07
CA ALA A 140 11.03 0.67 10.34
C ALA A 140 11.08 0.93 8.83
N LYS A 141 10.14 1.67 8.25
CA LYS A 141 10.14 2.00 6.82
C LYS A 141 11.31 2.91 6.41
N ILE A 142 11.70 3.86 7.25
CA ILE A 142 12.94 4.67 7.07
C ILE A 142 14.17 3.76 7.05
N ALA A 143 14.27 2.81 7.97
CA ALA A 143 15.39 1.87 8.03
C ALA A 143 15.48 1.02 6.74
N GLY A 144 14.35 0.52 6.22
CA GLY A 144 14.32 -0.24 4.97
C GLY A 144 14.76 0.58 3.75
N LYS A 145 14.27 1.83 3.65
CA LYS A 145 14.70 2.78 2.63
C LYS A 145 16.20 3.06 2.74
N THR A 146 16.68 3.33 3.95
CA THR A 146 18.10 3.59 4.20
C THR A 146 18.97 2.37 3.87
N MET A 147 18.47 1.15 4.13
CA MET A 147 19.15 -0.08 3.75
C MET A 147 19.25 -0.21 2.22
N CYS A 148 18.19 0.06 1.47
CA CYS A 148 18.24 0.08 0.00
C CYS A 148 19.31 1.06 -0.51
N ASP A 149 19.34 2.29 0.01
CA ASP A 149 20.35 3.30 -0.36
C ASP A 149 21.78 2.85 -0.04
N ALA A 150 21.99 2.27 1.14
CA ALA A 150 23.30 1.80 1.56
C ALA A 150 23.80 0.66 0.65
N TYR A 151 22.94 -0.30 0.31
CA TYR A 151 23.29 -1.38 -0.61
C TYR A 151 23.54 -0.89 -2.04
N SER A 152 22.75 0.09 -2.48
CA SER A 152 22.98 0.74 -3.78
C SER A 152 24.33 1.45 -3.81
N LYS A 153 24.62 2.26 -2.80
CA LYS A 153 25.84 3.06 -2.74
C LYS A 153 27.11 2.20 -2.54
N GLN A 154 27.04 1.21 -1.66
CA GLN A 154 28.23 0.42 -1.28
C GLN A 154 28.52 -0.70 -2.26
N TYR A 155 27.50 -1.35 -2.80
CA TYR A 155 27.65 -2.56 -3.59
C TYR A 155 27.16 -2.41 -5.03
N GLY A 156 26.60 -1.26 -5.42
CA GLY A 156 26.00 -1.06 -6.74
C GLY A 156 24.73 -1.88 -6.97
N PHE A 157 24.08 -2.36 -5.88
CA PHE A 157 22.85 -3.11 -5.98
C PHE A 157 21.70 -2.17 -6.37
N ASN A 158 21.01 -2.46 -7.48
CA ASN A 158 19.89 -1.64 -7.93
C ASN A 158 18.66 -1.86 -7.03
N ALA A 159 18.70 -1.29 -5.82
CA ALA A 159 17.62 -1.29 -4.86
C ALA A 159 17.07 0.12 -4.71
N PHE A 160 15.77 0.30 -4.87
CA PHE A 160 15.11 1.59 -4.76
C PHE A 160 13.79 1.48 -4.00
N THR A 161 13.28 2.64 -3.54
CA THR A 161 12.07 2.70 -2.73
C THR A 161 10.97 3.43 -3.48
N VAL A 162 9.79 2.83 -3.58
CA VAL A 162 8.55 3.48 -4.01
C VAL A 162 7.81 3.98 -2.78
N MET A 163 7.47 5.27 -2.76
CA MET A 163 6.83 5.93 -1.64
C MET A 163 5.39 6.32 -1.98
N PRO A 164 4.41 5.43 -1.72
CA PRO A 164 3.02 5.71 -2.08
C PRO A 164 2.38 6.74 -1.14
N CYS A 165 1.45 7.54 -1.69
CA CYS A 165 0.46 8.27 -0.91
C CYS A 165 -0.54 7.30 -0.24
N ASN A 166 -1.73 7.74 0.17
CA ASN A 166 -2.71 6.81 0.74
C ASN A 166 -3.29 5.90 -0.36
N VAL A 167 -3.08 4.61 -0.21
CA VAL A 167 -3.53 3.60 -1.17
C VAL A 167 -4.90 3.06 -0.76
N TYR A 168 -5.77 2.82 -1.73
CA TYR A 168 -7.05 2.16 -1.58
C TYR A 168 -7.30 1.22 -2.77
N GLY A 169 -8.23 0.29 -2.65
CA GLY A 169 -8.62 -0.53 -3.80
C GLY A 169 -9.07 -1.94 -3.45
N VAL A 170 -9.13 -2.76 -4.47
CA VAL A 170 -9.47 -4.18 -4.39
C VAL A 170 -8.54 -4.92 -3.44
N GLY A 171 -9.10 -5.69 -2.50
CA GLY A 171 -8.30 -6.44 -1.52
C GLY A 171 -7.89 -5.63 -0.28
N ASP A 172 -8.44 -4.42 -0.07
CA ASP A 172 -8.22 -3.67 1.17
C ASP A 172 -8.88 -4.36 2.37
N ASN A 173 -8.49 -3.95 3.57
CA ASN A 173 -9.01 -4.47 4.83
C ASN A 173 -10.28 -3.71 5.25
N PHE A 174 -11.44 -4.36 5.19
CA PHE A 174 -12.72 -3.80 5.60
C PHE A 174 -13.11 -4.09 7.05
N HIS A 175 -12.17 -4.48 7.91
CA HIS A 175 -12.47 -4.75 9.33
C HIS A 175 -13.03 -3.50 10.02
N PRO A 176 -14.09 -3.61 10.84
CA PRO A 176 -14.76 -2.44 11.45
C PRO A 176 -13.82 -1.52 12.24
N GLU A 177 -12.84 -2.10 12.96
CA GLU A 177 -11.95 -1.36 13.88
C GLU A 177 -10.54 -1.16 13.34
N HIS A 178 -10.08 -1.99 12.37
CA HIS A 178 -8.68 -2.04 11.94
C HIS A 178 -8.46 -1.63 10.49
N SER A 179 -9.53 -1.23 9.78
CA SER A 179 -9.46 -0.77 8.40
C SER A 179 -8.79 0.60 8.25
N HIS A 180 -8.31 0.86 7.05
CA HIS A 180 -7.98 2.22 6.62
C HIS A 180 -9.26 3.04 6.38
N VAL A 181 -9.09 4.37 6.32
CA VAL A 181 -10.22 5.32 6.26
C VAL A 181 -11.20 5.03 5.10
N ILE A 182 -10.68 4.68 3.92
CA ILE A 182 -11.52 4.44 2.72
C ILE A 182 -12.35 3.18 2.89
N ALA A 183 -11.71 2.06 3.21
CA ALA A 183 -12.38 0.77 3.40
C ALA A 183 -13.40 0.83 4.56
N GLY A 184 -13.02 1.45 5.68
CA GLY A 184 -13.92 1.63 6.82
C GLY A 184 -15.09 2.56 6.53
N MET A 185 -14.89 3.60 5.72
CA MET A 185 -15.96 4.49 5.27
C MET A 185 -16.91 3.75 4.33
N MET A 186 -16.40 3.04 3.32
CA MET A 186 -17.20 2.25 2.39
C MET A 186 -18.08 1.23 3.11
N ARG A 187 -17.52 0.48 4.06
CA ARG A 187 -18.28 -0.47 4.87
C ARG A 187 -19.40 0.20 5.65
N ARG A 188 -19.14 1.32 6.33
CA ARG A 188 -20.15 2.04 7.11
C ARG A 188 -21.30 2.57 6.25
N PHE A 189 -21.01 3.09 5.05
CA PHE A 189 -22.04 3.52 4.11
C PHE A 189 -22.86 2.33 3.59
N HIS A 190 -22.21 1.20 3.31
CA HIS A 190 -22.89 -0.03 2.91
C HIS A 190 -23.81 -0.57 4.02
N GLU A 191 -23.31 -0.67 5.25
CA GLU A 191 -24.08 -1.13 6.41
C GLU A 191 -25.29 -0.21 6.68
N ALA A 192 -25.12 1.10 6.55
CA ALA A 192 -26.20 2.07 6.67
C ALA A 192 -27.26 1.89 5.57
N LYS A 193 -26.85 1.68 4.31
CA LYS A 193 -27.76 1.38 3.18
C LYS A 193 -28.56 0.11 3.45
N VAL A 194 -27.90 -0.97 3.85
CA VAL A 194 -28.57 -2.28 4.07
C VAL A 194 -29.50 -2.25 5.27
N SER A 195 -29.14 -1.53 6.35
CA SER A 195 -29.99 -1.40 7.54
C SER A 195 -31.12 -0.37 7.40
N GLY A 196 -31.12 0.44 6.34
CA GLY A 196 -32.09 1.53 6.16
C GLY A 196 -31.87 2.68 7.16
N ALA A 197 -30.60 2.92 7.58
CA ALA A 197 -30.28 4.02 8.47
C ALA A 197 -30.56 5.37 7.80
N ASP A 198 -30.93 6.37 8.59
CA ASP A 198 -31.23 7.71 8.11
C ASP A 198 -29.97 8.56 7.87
N HIS A 199 -28.84 8.21 8.50
CA HIS A 199 -27.57 8.92 8.33
C HIS A 199 -26.34 8.06 8.59
N VAL A 200 -25.18 8.53 8.08
CA VAL A 200 -23.83 8.06 8.42
C VAL A 200 -23.05 9.18 9.10
N THR A 201 -22.44 8.90 10.25
CA THR A 201 -21.58 9.86 10.95
C THR A 201 -20.10 9.66 10.56
N VAL A 202 -19.48 10.72 10.07
CA VAL A 202 -18.06 10.82 9.77
C VAL A 202 -17.37 11.64 10.86
N TRP A 203 -16.27 11.13 11.43
CA TRP A 203 -15.53 11.81 12.48
C TRP A 203 -14.76 13.02 11.94
N GLY A 204 -14.70 14.09 12.74
CA GLY A 204 -14.00 15.34 12.41
C GLY A 204 -14.88 16.33 11.65
N THR A 205 -14.29 17.41 11.21
CA THR A 205 -14.95 18.49 10.45
C THR A 205 -15.18 18.13 8.98
N GLY A 206 -14.46 17.15 8.48
CA GLY A 206 -14.40 16.82 7.05
C GLY A 206 -13.45 17.71 6.22
N SER A 207 -12.78 18.69 6.84
CA SER A 207 -11.89 19.63 6.14
C SER A 207 -10.52 19.08 5.71
N PRO A 208 -9.90 18.06 6.37
CA PRO A 208 -8.60 17.56 5.96
C PRO A 208 -8.57 17.08 4.52
N LEU A 209 -7.47 17.38 3.83
CA LEU A 209 -7.22 16.97 2.45
C LEU A 209 -6.37 15.70 2.40
N ARG A 210 -6.68 14.81 1.48
CA ARG A 210 -5.95 13.56 1.23
C ARG A 210 -5.69 13.35 -0.24
N GLU A 211 -4.48 12.95 -0.54
CA GLU A 211 -4.13 12.35 -1.81
C GLU A 211 -4.36 10.85 -1.73
N LEU A 212 -5.04 10.29 -2.73
CA LEU A 212 -5.44 8.90 -2.80
C LEU A 212 -5.00 8.29 -4.13
N ILE A 213 -4.46 7.06 -4.11
CA ILE A 213 -4.11 6.32 -5.32
C ILE A 213 -4.75 4.93 -5.27
N ASP A 214 -5.34 4.50 -6.39
CA ASP A 214 -5.83 3.13 -6.53
C ASP A 214 -4.67 2.13 -6.53
N ALA A 215 -4.86 0.97 -5.93
CA ALA A 215 -3.85 -0.08 -5.83
C ALA A 215 -3.38 -0.60 -7.19
N ASP A 216 -4.25 -0.60 -8.23
CA ASP A 216 -3.87 -1.03 -9.57
C ASP A 216 -3.02 0.05 -10.27
N ASP A 217 -3.30 1.36 -10.09
CA ASP A 217 -2.41 2.43 -10.56
C ASP A 217 -1.04 2.38 -9.85
N LEU A 218 -1.03 2.15 -8.53
CA LEU A 218 0.23 1.96 -7.82
C LEU A 218 1.00 0.73 -8.32
N ALA A 219 0.30 -0.37 -8.62
CA ALA A 219 0.90 -1.57 -9.19
C ALA A 219 1.50 -1.29 -10.57
N ASP A 220 0.79 -0.55 -11.42
CA ASP A 220 1.30 -0.12 -12.74
C ASP A 220 2.55 0.74 -12.59
N ALA A 221 2.56 1.71 -11.66
CA ALA A 221 3.74 2.52 -11.34
C ALA A 221 4.92 1.65 -10.88
N CYS A 222 4.69 0.68 -10.00
CA CYS A 222 5.72 -0.24 -9.51
C CYS A 222 6.33 -1.07 -10.66
N VAL A 223 5.50 -1.65 -11.53
CA VAL A 223 5.97 -2.43 -12.68
C VAL A 223 6.68 -1.54 -13.70
N PHE A 224 6.17 -0.33 -13.95
CA PHE A 224 6.84 0.67 -14.76
C PHE A 224 8.26 0.99 -14.25
N LEU A 225 8.40 1.29 -12.96
CA LEU A 225 9.68 1.59 -12.33
C LEU A 225 10.62 0.39 -12.31
N LEU A 226 10.14 -0.83 -12.07
CA LEU A 226 10.95 -2.05 -12.21
C LEU A 226 11.57 -2.18 -13.60
N ARG A 227 10.87 -1.73 -14.63
CA ARG A 227 11.32 -1.83 -16.04
C ARG A 227 12.27 -0.73 -16.45
N SER A 228 12.04 0.49 -16.00
CA SER A 228 12.63 1.70 -16.58
C SER A 228 13.48 2.53 -15.63
N TYR A 229 13.42 2.30 -14.31
CA TYR A 229 14.13 3.12 -13.34
C TYR A 229 15.39 2.40 -12.84
N ASP A 230 16.56 2.97 -13.09
CA ASP A 230 17.87 2.46 -12.66
C ASP A 230 18.54 3.36 -11.60
N GLY A 231 17.78 4.24 -10.95
CA GLY A 231 18.24 5.03 -9.81
C GLY A 231 18.14 4.26 -8.50
N GLY A 232 19.08 4.48 -7.59
CA GLY A 232 19.02 3.94 -6.22
C GLY A 232 18.20 4.79 -5.24
N ASP A 233 17.51 5.84 -5.74
CA ASP A 233 16.80 6.79 -4.91
C ASP A 233 15.34 6.38 -4.67
N MET A 234 14.72 7.09 -3.72
CA MET A 234 13.29 7.03 -3.45
C MET A 234 12.50 7.77 -4.54
N VAL A 235 11.30 7.26 -4.85
CA VAL A 235 10.35 7.87 -5.80
C VAL A 235 8.98 7.98 -5.15
N ASN A 236 8.50 9.21 -4.98
CA ASN A 236 7.14 9.49 -4.55
C ASN A 236 6.15 9.03 -5.63
N THR A 237 5.05 8.41 -5.17
CA THR A 237 4.03 7.84 -6.05
C THR A 237 2.65 8.16 -5.54
N GLY A 238 1.95 9.01 -6.23
CA GLY A 238 0.60 9.43 -5.90
C GLY A 238 -0.21 9.79 -7.14
N SER A 239 -1.46 10.17 -6.93
CA SER A 239 -2.34 10.62 -8.01
C SER A 239 -2.09 12.07 -8.42
N GLY A 240 -1.47 12.87 -7.56
CA GLY A 240 -1.35 14.33 -7.72
C GLY A 240 -2.65 15.08 -7.49
N GLN A 241 -3.70 14.42 -7.01
CA GLN A 241 -5.02 15.02 -6.77
C GLN A 241 -5.41 14.89 -5.29
N GLU A 242 -5.96 15.95 -4.76
CA GLU A 242 -6.45 15.99 -3.38
C GLU A 242 -7.97 16.00 -3.34
N ILE A 243 -8.52 15.34 -2.33
CA ILE A 243 -9.94 15.38 -2.01
C ILE A 243 -10.10 15.65 -0.51
N SER A 244 -11.09 16.48 -0.13
CA SER A 244 -11.43 16.65 1.28
C SER A 244 -12.13 15.39 1.82
N ILE A 245 -12.02 15.13 3.12
CA ILE A 245 -12.76 14.04 3.76
C ILE A 245 -14.27 14.24 3.59
N ARG A 246 -14.73 15.49 3.51
CA ARG A 246 -16.13 15.84 3.24
C ARG A 246 -16.56 15.39 1.85
N ASP A 247 -15.81 15.79 0.82
CA ASP A 247 -16.14 15.46 -0.57
C ASP A 247 -15.98 13.95 -0.82
N LEU A 248 -15.00 13.31 -0.18
CA LEU A 248 -14.83 11.86 -0.20
C LEU A 248 -16.05 11.14 0.40
N ALA A 249 -16.59 11.63 1.53
CA ALA A 249 -17.79 11.05 2.14
C ALA A 249 -19.02 11.21 1.24
N LEU A 250 -19.18 12.36 0.59
CA LEU A 250 -20.27 12.59 -0.36
C LEU A 250 -20.13 11.72 -1.61
N LEU A 251 -18.89 11.57 -2.12
CA LEU A 251 -18.60 10.66 -3.22
C LEU A 251 -18.89 9.20 -2.82
N MET A 252 -18.49 8.79 -1.61
CA MET A 252 -18.77 7.45 -1.08
C MET A 252 -20.30 7.20 -0.97
N LYS A 253 -21.07 8.19 -0.49
CA LYS A 253 -22.53 8.16 -0.49
C LYS A 253 -23.08 7.85 -1.89
N SER A 254 -22.58 8.54 -2.91
CA SER A 254 -22.98 8.34 -4.30
C SER A 254 -22.59 6.96 -4.84
N VAL A 255 -21.34 6.52 -4.61
CA VAL A 255 -20.84 5.21 -5.08
C VAL A 255 -21.60 4.03 -4.47
N VAL A 256 -21.93 4.14 -3.18
CA VAL A 256 -22.70 3.12 -2.46
C VAL A 256 -24.20 3.22 -2.76
N GLU A 257 -24.67 4.35 -3.32
CA GLU A 257 -26.09 4.69 -3.50
C GLU A 257 -26.85 4.67 -2.17
N PHE A 258 -26.30 5.38 -1.19
CA PHE A 258 -26.93 5.56 0.12
C PHE A 258 -27.84 6.80 0.10
N ASP A 259 -29.10 6.65 0.45
CA ASP A 259 -30.09 7.75 0.39
C ASP A 259 -30.12 8.66 1.63
N GLY A 260 -29.61 8.18 2.78
CA GLY A 260 -29.60 8.94 4.04
C GLY A 260 -28.61 10.10 4.05
N ASP A 261 -28.53 10.82 5.17
CA ASP A 261 -27.68 12.00 5.34
C ASP A 261 -26.24 11.67 5.76
N VAL A 262 -25.31 12.63 5.52
CA VAL A 262 -23.93 12.55 6.01
C VAL A 262 -23.73 13.61 7.10
N HIS A 263 -23.47 13.17 8.32
CA HIS A 263 -23.23 14.04 9.46
C HIS A 263 -21.73 14.05 9.81
N PHE A 264 -21.20 15.22 10.22
CA PHE A 264 -19.80 15.37 10.62
C PHE A 264 -19.74 15.65 12.12
N ASP A 265 -19.02 14.77 12.86
CA ASP A 265 -18.83 14.90 14.30
C ASP A 265 -17.52 15.67 14.60
N ALA A 266 -17.62 16.99 14.66
CA ALA A 266 -16.49 17.87 14.98
C ALA A 266 -16.00 17.75 16.44
N SER A 267 -16.66 16.99 17.32
CA SER A 267 -16.15 16.68 18.66
C SER A 267 -14.98 15.69 18.62
N ARG A 268 -14.82 14.96 17.52
CA ARG A 268 -13.69 14.07 17.26
C ARG A 268 -12.59 14.83 16.54
N PRO A 269 -11.30 14.52 16.84
CA PRO A 269 -10.18 15.22 16.24
C PRO A 269 -10.10 14.94 14.73
N ASP A 270 -9.76 15.97 13.97
CA ASP A 270 -9.27 15.83 12.61
C ASP A 270 -7.87 15.18 12.61
N GLY A 271 -7.55 14.44 11.56
CA GLY A 271 -6.17 13.97 11.32
C GLY A 271 -5.27 15.10 10.82
N THR A 272 -4.09 14.75 10.29
CA THR A 272 -3.17 15.70 9.64
C THR A 272 -3.94 16.55 8.62
N PRO A 273 -3.80 17.89 8.63
CA PRO A 273 -4.62 18.78 7.79
C PRO A 273 -4.49 18.51 6.29
N ARG A 274 -3.27 18.25 5.81
CA ARG A 274 -2.99 18.01 4.39
C ARG A 274 -1.86 16.99 4.23
N LYS A 275 -1.95 16.17 3.18
CA LYS A 275 -0.90 15.21 2.81
C LYS A 275 -0.93 14.97 1.30
N LEU A 276 -0.16 15.77 0.58
CA LEU A 276 0.05 15.70 -0.87
C LEU A 276 1.52 15.42 -1.15
N MET A 277 1.80 14.44 -1.99
CA MET A 277 3.15 14.08 -2.41
C MET A 277 3.54 14.89 -3.67
N ASP A 278 4.80 15.32 -3.77
CA ASP A 278 5.34 15.76 -5.04
C ASP A 278 5.64 14.55 -5.93
N ASN A 279 4.95 14.44 -7.04
CA ASN A 279 5.09 13.36 -8.01
C ASN A 279 5.89 13.76 -9.25
N SER A 280 6.61 14.87 -9.20
CA SER A 280 7.35 15.44 -10.35
C SER A 280 8.39 14.48 -10.90
N LYS A 281 9.10 13.76 -10.03
CA LYS A 281 10.11 12.77 -10.40
C LYS A 281 9.49 11.62 -11.20
N LEU A 282 8.43 11.00 -10.71
CA LEU A 282 7.72 9.92 -11.41
C LEU A 282 7.11 10.42 -12.73
N SER A 283 6.57 11.64 -12.70
CA SER A 283 6.01 12.31 -13.87
C SER A 283 7.04 12.57 -14.95
N ALA A 284 8.25 12.97 -14.58
CA ALA A 284 9.37 13.19 -15.51
C ALA A 284 9.88 11.89 -16.14
N LEU A 285 9.74 10.75 -15.43
CA LEU A 285 10.01 9.42 -15.97
C LEU A 285 8.98 8.95 -17.01
N GLY A 286 7.84 9.67 -17.13
CA GLY A 286 6.81 9.41 -18.13
C GLY A 286 5.59 8.65 -17.64
N TRP A 287 5.48 8.38 -16.32
CA TRP A 287 4.31 7.71 -15.75
C TRP A 287 3.25 8.70 -15.26
N ARG A 288 1.98 8.33 -15.38
CA ARG A 288 0.80 9.06 -14.87
C ARG A 288 -0.25 8.06 -14.39
N PRO A 289 -1.03 8.37 -13.33
CA PRO A 289 -2.18 7.57 -12.95
C PRO A 289 -3.25 7.59 -14.06
N SER A 290 -3.99 6.52 -14.18
CA SER A 290 -5.01 6.33 -15.21
C SER A 290 -6.44 6.33 -14.65
N LEU A 291 -6.61 6.03 -13.35
CA LEU A 291 -7.91 5.90 -12.72
C LEU A 291 -8.30 7.20 -12.00
N THR A 292 -9.55 7.63 -12.22
CA THR A 292 -10.15 8.66 -11.36
C THR A 292 -10.57 8.04 -10.03
N ILE A 293 -10.70 8.86 -8.98
CA ILE A 293 -11.13 8.37 -7.67
C ILE A 293 -12.53 7.73 -7.72
N GLU A 294 -13.43 8.29 -8.52
CA GLU A 294 -14.79 7.78 -8.72
C GLU A 294 -14.75 6.36 -9.31
N ALA A 295 -13.99 6.16 -10.37
CA ALA A 295 -13.85 4.84 -11.02
C ALA A 295 -13.20 3.81 -10.09
N GLY A 296 -12.16 4.23 -9.34
CA GLY A 296 -11.49 3.36 -8.36
C GLY A 296 -12.40 2.95 -7.21
N LEU A 297 -13.17 3.88 -6.65
CA LEU A 297 -14.13 3.58 -5.57
C LEU A 297 -15.28 2.70 -6.07
N ALA A 298 -15.81 2.93 -7.27
CA ALA A 298 -16.86 2.09 -7.86
C ALA A 298 -16.35 0.65 -8.06
N LYS A 299 -15.14 0.47 -8.61
CA LYS A 299 -14.47 -0.83 -8.75
C LYS A 299 -14.29 -1.53 -7.39
N MET A 300 -13.80 -0.78 -6.38
CA MET A 300 -13.59 -1.30 -5.04
C MET A 300 -14.92 -1.74 -4.40
N TYR A 301 -15.99 -0.97 -4.59
CA TYR A 301 -17.31 -1.29 -4.04
C TYR A 301 -17.93 -2.53 -4.72
N SER A 302 -17.85 -2.65 -6.04
CA SER A 302 -18.30 -3.86 -6.76
C SER A 302 -17.59 -5.09 -6.21
N TRP A 303 -16.26 -5.04 -6.08
CA TRP A 303 -15.49 -6.14 -5.48
C TRP A 303 -15.90 -6.43 -4.04
N PHE A 304 -16.13 -5.40 -3.21
CA PHE A 304 -16.55 -5.55 -1.81
C PHE A 304 -17.86 -6.35 -1.71
N ILE A 305 -18.82 -6.11 -2.60
CA ILE A 305 -20.10 -6.83 -2.65
C ILE A 305 -19.90 -8.26 -3.19
N GLU A 306 -19.24 -8.41 -4.36
CA GLU A 306 -19.11 -9.67 -5.07
C GLU A 306 -18.24 -10.70 -4.33
N SER A 307 -17.23 -10.26 -3.62
CA SER A 307 -16.33 -11.12 -2.85
C SER A 307 -16.95 -11.67 -1.57
N GLY A 308 -18.13 -11.18 -1.17
CA GLY A 308 -18.75 -11.49 0.12
C GLY A 308 -18.08 -10.77 1.30
N ALA A 309 -17.17 -9.83 1.03
CA ALA A 309 -16.52 -9.01 2.04
C ALA A 309 -17.53 -8.17 2.84
N ALA A 310 -18.66 -7.84 2.23
CA ALA A 310 -19.77 -7.12 2.85
C ALA A 310 -20.48 -7.91 3.96
N SER A 311 -20.51 -9.24 3.87
CA SER A 311 -21.28 -10.11 4.77
C SER A 311 -20.46 -10.84 5.83
N ALA A 312 -19.13 -10.68 5.83
CA ALA A 312 -18.23 -11.42 6.68
C ALA A 312 -17.55 -10.54 7.74
N GLU A 313 -17.36 -11.09 8.95
CA GLU A 313 -16.31 -10.65 9.86
C GLU A 313 -14.97 -11.05 9.22
N LEU A 314 -14.41 -10.16 8.37
CA LEU A 314 -13.22 -10.50 7.61
C LEU A 314 -11.96 -10.07 8.34
N ASP A 315 -11.14 -11.06 8.67
CA ASP A 315 -9.73 -10.85 8.90
C ASP A 315 -8.95 -10.75 7.56
N GLN A 316 -7.72 -10.26 7.61
CA GLN A 316 -6.87 -10.12 6.41
C GLN A 316 -6.62 -11.45 5.67
N ALA A 317 -6.67 -12.59 6.38
CA ALA A 317 -6.47 -13.90 5.78
C ALA A 317 -7.61 -14.26 4.82
N ARG A 318 -8.84 -13.95 5.21
CA ARG A 318 -10.02 -14.21 4.39
C ARG A 318 -10.10 -13.30 3.15
N VAL A 319 -9.72 -12.02 3.30
CA VAL A 319 -9.61 -11.10 2.14
C VAL A 319 -8.59 -11.63 1.14
N ALA A 320 -7.43 -12.10 1.62
CA ALA A 320 -6.40 -12.67 0.74
C ALA A 320 -6.86 -13.93 0.00
N GLU A 321 -7.66 -14.80 0.65
CA GLU A 321 -8.28 -15.97 0.00
C GLU A 321 -9.25 -15.55 -1.11
N LEU A 322 -10.09 -14.54 -0.86
CA LEU A 322 -11.06 -14.04 -1.83
C LEU A 322 -10.37 -13.40 -3.05
N VAL A 323 -9.29 -12.64 -2.84
CA VAL A 323 -8.50 -12.04 -3.93
C VAL A 323 -7.82 -13.13 -4.77
N SER A 324 -7.30 -14.18 -4.14
CA SER A 324 -6.65 -15.29 -4.87
C SER A 324 -7.63 -16.16 -5.67
N ALA A 325 -8.87 -16.31 -5.19
CA ALA A 325 -9.90 -17.08 -5.88
C ALA A 325 -10.38 -16.42 -7.18
N GLN A 326 -10.38 -15.07 -7.24
CA GLN A 326 -10.75 -14.35 -8.47
C GLN A 326 -9.67 -14.39 -9.56
N GLY A 327 -8.40 -14.53 -9.19
CA GLY A 327 -7.29 -14.67 -10.14
C GLY A 327 -7.25 -16.02 -10.86
N THR A 328 -8.06 -17.01 -10.44
CA THR A 328 -8.13 -18.35 -11.04
C THR A 328 -9.36 -18.58 -11.93
N GLN A 329 -10.22 -17.59 -12.13
CA GLN A 329 -11.46 -17.70 -12.93
C GLN A 329 -11.41 -16.92 -14.25
N GLN A 330 -10.26 -16.72 -14.86
CA GLN A 330 -10.23 -16.35 -16.28
C GLN A 330 -9.71 -17.54 -17.10
N PRO A 331 -10.47 -17.92 -18.17
CA PRO A 331 -10.16 -19.07 -19.01
C PRO A 331 -8.92 -18.87 -19.87
#